data_9945fe648d71991524b3440676335c8b
#
_entry.id   9945fe648d71991524b3440676335c8b
#
_cell.length_a   1.000
_cell.length_b   1.000
_cell.length_c   1.000
_cell.angle_alpha   90.00
_cell.angle_beta   90.00
_cell.angle_gamma   90.00
#
_symmetry.space_group_name_H-M   'P 1'
#
loop_
_entity.id
_entity.type
_entity.pdbx_description
1 polymer ?
#
loop_
_entity_poly.entity_id
_entity_poly.type
_entity_poly.pdbx_seq_one_letter_code
_entity_poly.pdbx_strand_id
1 'polypeptide(L)'
;KCIKRNGGESMNVEFGDLMGMSMVGSIMSRLQIKEDDRIKGIKAEKVTVLVPKAISNGSVNHQELTEYEVKEGSGQSRLTVVDDIVIKLTTPYSCALITEEDEDLVVPSYCMICRDFDTQEVDLDYLVGYLNTEYARQLLTAGVAATTNSMLKPKDVHRLPVPMLPIEEQRLLGRLYRLSSEKQLVLKQMLTNEEAMADNLITSAILGVMKDE
;
A
#
# COMPACT_ATOMS: atom_id res chain seq x y z
N LYS A 1 -24.93 -3.21 -8.44
CA LYS A 1 -25.92 -2.11 -8.75
C LYS A 1 -25.40 -1.37 -9.97
N CYS A 2 -26.12 -1.42 -11.13
CA CYS A 2 -25.74 -0.64 -12.32
C CYS A 2 -25.75 0.86 -12.01
N ILE A 3 -24.63 1.51 -12.19
CA ILE A 3 -24.49 2.97 -12.07
C ILE A 3 -25.15 3.58 -13.31
N LYS A 4 -26.28 4.27 -13.13
CA LYS A 4 -26.95 4.96 -14.22
C LYS A 4 -26.21 6.25 -14.55
N ARG A 5 -25.58 6.31 -15.72
CA ARG A 5 -24.95 7.52 -16.27
C ARG A 5 -26.04 8.47 -16.78
N ASN A 6 -26.18 9.65 -16.17
CA ASN A 6 -26.83 10.80 -16.78
C ASN A 6 -25.76 11.72 -17.39
N GLY A 7 -25.99 12.13 -18.64
CA GLY A 7 -25.00 12.78 -19.48
C GLY A 7 -24.37 14.03 -18.87
N GLY A 8 -23.04 14.09 -18.88
CA GLY A 8 -22.25 15.32 -18.83
C GLY A 8 -21.79 15.83 -17.47
N GLU A 9 -22.32 15.34 -16.35
CA GLU A 9 -21.82 15.68 -15.00
C GLU A 9 -20.97 14.54 -14.46
N SER A 10 -19.78 14.85 -13.95
CA SER A 10 -18.95 13.88 -13.21
C SER A 10 -19.71 13.48 -11.95
N MET A 11 -20.21 12.25 -11.92
CA MET A 11 -20.94 11.73 -10.77
C MET A 11 -19.92 11.18 -9.76
N ASN A 12 -19.93 11.73 -8.55
CA ASN A 12 -19.15 11.15 -7.46
C ASN A 12 -19.86 9.89 -6.95
N VAL A 13 -19.10 8.81 -6.77
CA VAL A 13 -19.56 7.56 -6.17
C VAL A 13 -18.77 7.35 -4.88
N GLU A 14 -19.38 6.81 -3.84
CA GLU A 14 -18.62 6.46 -2.63
C GLU A 14 -17.65 5.32 -2.95
N PHE A 15 -16.40 5.45 -2.49
CA PHE A 15 -15.36 4.43 -2.74
C PHE A 15 -15.80 3.02 -2.33
N GLY A 16 -16.57 2.93 -1.23
CA GLY A 16 -17.13 1.67 -0.75
C GLY A 16 -18.11 0.98 -1.71
N ASP A 17 -18.75 1.74 -2.61
CA ASP A 17 -19.67 1.18 -3.62
C ASP A 17 -18.94 0.62 -4.86
N LEU A 18 -17.63 0.88 -4.99
CA LEU A 18 -16.81 0.42 -6.12
C LEU A 18 -16.18 -0.95 -5.89
N MET A 19 -16.23 -1.49 -4.65
CA MET A 19 -15.62 -2.76 -4.28
C MET A 19 -16.65 -3.75 -3.72
N GLY A 20 -16.44 -5.04 -3.96
CA GLY A 20 -17.29 -6.10 -3.40
C GLY A 20 -16.92 -6.46 -1.96
N MET A 21 -15.67 -6.27 -1.57
CA MET A 21 -15.16 -6.65 -0.25
C MET A 21 -14.13 -5.66 0.28
N SER A 22 -14.17 -5.43 1.58
CA SER A 22 -13.08 -4.77 2.28
C SER A 22 -12.83 -5.37 3.66
N MET A 23 -11.59 -5.37 4.09
CA MET A 23 -11.22 -5.91 5.40
C MET A 23 -9.98 -5.22 5.96
N VAL A 24 -9.94 -5.04 7.27
CA VAL A 24 -8.72 -4.59 7.97
C VAL A 24 -7.79 -5.78 8.14
N GLY A 25 -6.50 -5.54 7.98
CA GLY A 25 -5.48 -6.57 8.13
C GLY A 25 -5.38 -7.18 9.53
N SER A 26 -4.44 -8.07 9.73
CA SER A 26 -4.25 -8.86 10.94
C SER A 26 -3.51 -8.11 12.03
N ILE A 27 -3.88 -8.34 13.29
CA ILE A 27 -3.15 -7.86 14.46
C ILE A 27 -1.90 -8.74 14.62
N MET A 28 -0.74 -8.25 14.17
CA MET A 28 0.50 -9.01 14.12
C MET A 28 0.91 -9.62 15.46
N SER A 29 0.71 -8.92 16.58
CA SER A 29 1.03 -9.43 17.91
C SER A 29 0.22 -10.68 18.33
N ARG A 30 -0.90 -10.96 17.65
CA ARG A 30 -1.69 -12.19 17.84
C ARG A 30 -1.21 -13.35 16.97
N LEU A 31 -0.62 -13.05 15.82
CA LEU A 31 -0.08 -14.03 14.88
C LEU A 31 1.31 -14.49 15.30
N GLN A 32 2.16 -13.57 15.79
CA GLN A 32 3.53 -13.85 16.18
C GLN A 32 3.60 -14.98 17.20
N ILE A 33 4.54 -15.90 16.98
CA ILE A 33 4.83 -16.97 17.93
C ILE A 33 5.58 -16.40 19.11
N LYS A 34 5.17 -16.80 20.32
CA LYS A 34 5.80 -16.42 21.59
C LYS A 34 6.52 -17.61 22.18
N GLU A 35 7.39 -17.38 23.16
CA GLU A 35 8.11 -18.45 23.86
C GLU A 35 7.16 -19.47 24.51
N ASP A 36 6.09 -19.00 25.15
CA ASP A 36 5.05 -19.89 25.71
C ASP A 36 4.36 -20.78 24.67
N ASP A 37 4.21 -20.29 23.43
CA ASP A 37 3.63 -21.06 22.33
C ASP A 37 4.60 -22.18 21.89
N ARG A 38 5.92 -21.87 21.84
CA ARG A 38 6.97 -22.86 21.54
C ARG A 38 7.04 -23.96 22.60
N ILE A 39 6.94 -23.59 23.88
CA ILE A 39 6.90 -24.54 25.00
C ILE A 39 5.68 -25.49 24.89
N LYS A 40 4.56 -24.98 24.39
CA LYS A 40 3.35 -25.79 24.11
C LYS A 40 3.43 -26.64 22.84
N GLY A 41 4.56 -26.61 22.13
CA GLY A 41 4.78 -27.38 20.91
C GLY A 41 4.12 -26.80 19.65
N ILE A 42 3.68 -25.53 19.69
CA ILE A 42 3.16 -24.84 18.49
C ILE A 42 4.32 -24.59 17.56
N LYS A 43 4.17 -24.98 16.29
CA LYS A 43 5.17 -24.75 15.27
C LYS A 43 5.14 -23.31 14.79
N ALA A 44 6.31 -22.82 14.36
CA ALA A 44 6.47 -21.54 13.69
C ALA A 44 6.47 -21.71 12.18
N GLU A 45 5.90 -20.73 11.47
CA GLU A 45 6.09 -20.54 10.04
C GLU A 45 6.60 -19.13 9.79
N LYS A 46 7.35 -18.95 8.71
CA LYS A 46 7.78 -17.61 8.25
C LYS A 46 6.78 -17.08 7.26
N VAL A 47 6.39 -15.83 7.45
CA VAL A 47 5.51 -15.10 6.54
C VAL A 47 6.12 -13.76 6.19
N THR A 48 5.89 -13.30 4.97
CA THR A 48 6.27 -11.96 4.54
C THR A 48 5.12 -10.99 4.80
N VAL A 49 5.40 -9.88 5.47
CA VAL A 49 4.40 -8.91 5.89
C VAL A 49 4.53 -7.62 5.09
N LEU A 50 3.42 -7.18 4.52
CA LEU A 50 3.28 -5.88 3.86
C LEU A 50 3.19 -4.77 4.91
N VAL A 51 4.32 -4.43 5.51
CA VAL A 51 4.37 -3.37 6.53
C VAL A 51 4.04 -2.00 5.92
N PRO A 52 3.47 -1.05 6.69
CA PRO A 52 3.03 0.24 6.15
C PRO A 52 4.12 1.03 5.40
N LYS A 53 5.40 0.90 5.77
CA LYS A 53 6.51 1.57 5.09
C LYS A 53 6.75 1.03 3.67
N ALA A 54 6.37 -0.22 3.39
CA ALA A 54 6.50 -0.82 2.06
C ALA A 54 5.46 -0.28 1.06
N ILE A 55 4.38 0.36 1.51
CA ILE A 55 3.36 0.95 0.65
C ILE A 55 3.75 2.38 0.30
N SER A 56 4.08 2.64 -0.95
CA SER A 56 4.55 3.94 -1.42
C SER A 56 4.22 4.17 -2.89
N ASN A 57 3.76 5.37 -3.22
CA ASN A 57 3.54 5.81 -4.61
C ASN A 57 2.73 4.84 -5.49
N GLY A 58 1.73 4.20 -4.94
CA GLY A 58 0.84 3.31 -5.68
C GLY A 58 1.34 1.89 -5.86
N SER A 59 2.53 1.54 -5.33
CA SER A 59 3.16 0.23 -5.45
C SER A 59 3.73 -0.28 -4.12
N VAL A 60 4.13 -1.53 -4.09
CA VAL A 60 4.83 -2.16 -2.97
C VAL A 60 6.33 -2.05 -3.18
N ASN A 61 7.05 -1.54 -2.18
CA ASN A 61 8.50 -1.56 -2.15
C ASN A 61 8.99 -2.86 -1.48
N HIS A 62 9.46 -3.81 -2.27
CA HIS A 62 9.90 -5.12 -1.80
C HIS A 62 11.10 -5.06 -0.83
N GLN A 63 11.96 -4.03 -0.93
CA GLN A 63 13.09 -3.84 -0.01
C GLN A 63 12.65 -3.50 1.42
N GLU A 64 11.41 -3.04 1.58
CA GLU A 64 10.84 -2.67 2.85
C GLU A 64 9.94 -3.76 3.45
N LEU A 65 9.70 -4.87 2.73
CA LEU A 65 8.98 -6.03 3.25
C LEU A 65 9.74 -6.62 4.43
N THR A 66 9.01 -7.23 5.36
CA THR A 66 9.60 -7.75 6.59
C THR A 66 9.12 -9.18 6.83
N GLU A 67 10.05 -10.09 7.08
CA GLU A 67 9.70 -11.45 7.52
C GLU A 67 9.36 -11.49 9.01
N TYR A 68 8.32 -12.24 9.33
CA TYR A 68 7.92 -12.52 10.71
C TYR A 68 7.76 -14.02 10.93
N GLU A 69 8.12 -14.49 12.12
CA GLU A 69 7.75 -15.82 12.58
C GLU A 69 6.37 -15.76 13.26
N VAL A 70 5.44 -16.52 12.70
CA VAL A 70 4.05 -16.61 13.20
C VAL A 70 3.71 -18.04 13.55
N LYS A 71 2.61 -18.26 14.25
CA LYS A 71 2.09 -19.58 14.53
C LYS A 71 1.63 -20.24 13.22
N GLU A 72 1.98 -21.50 13.01
CA GLU A 72 1.64 -22.26 11.80
C GLU A 72 0.15 -22.12 11.48
N GLY A 73 -0.17 -21.75 10.24
CA GLY A 73 -1.55 -21.56 9.74
C GLY A 73 -2.23 -20.26 10.18
N SER A 74 -1.59 -19.42 11.01
CA SER A 74 -2.22 -18.19 11.51
C SER A 74 -2.14 -17.02 10.52
N GLY A 75 -1.21 -17.06 9.57
CA GLY A 75 -0.97 -16.01 8.58
C GLY A 75 -1.95 -15.98 7.41
N GLN A 76 -2.75 -17.04 7.21
CA GLN A 76 -3.49 -17.28 5.96
C GLN A 76 -4.77 -16.46 5.75
N SER A 77 -5.24 -15.69 6.71
CA SER A 77 -6.59 -15.08 6.64
C SER A 77 -6.65 -13.68 6.02
N ARG A 78 -5.52 -13.04 5.81
CA ARG A 78 -5.42 -11.63 5.39
C ARG A 78 -4.25 -11.45 4.42
N LEU A 79 -4.21 -12.31 3.42
CA LEU A 79 -3.21 -12.27 2.37
C LEU A 79 -3.66 -11.34 1.24
N THR A 80 -2.69 -10.73 0.59
CA THR A 80 -2.90 -9.98 -0.65
C THR A 80 -3.20 -10.93 -1.80
N VAL A 81 -4.02 -10.47 -2.73
CA VAL A 81 -4.33 -11.12 -4.01
C VAL A 81 -4.19 -10.07 -5.10
N VAL A 82 -3.86 -10.47 -6.32
CA VAL A 82 -3.79 -9.56 -7.48
C VAL A 82 -5.06 -8.71 -7.58
N ASP A 83 -4.91 -7.46 -7.99
CA ASP A 83 -5.96 -6.46 -8.10
C ASP A 83 -6.54 -5.95 -6.76
N ASP A 84 -5.99 -6.36 -5.62
CA ASP A 84 -6.28 -5.69 -4.35
C ASP A 84 -5.73 -4.27 -4.35
N ILE A 85 -6.47 -3.35 -3.75
CA ILE A 85 -5.92 -2.05 -3.33
C ILE A 85 -5.71 -2.10 -1.82
N VAL A 86 -4.46 -1.98 -1.39
CA VAL A 86 -4.13 -1.93 0.04
C VAL A 86 -3.89 -0.49 0.46
N ILE A 87 -4.67 0.00 1.43
CA ILE A 87 -4.67 1.38 1.90
C ILE A 87 -4.08 1.45 3.31
N LYS A 88 -3.10 2.33 3.53
CA LYS A 88 -2.63 2.66 4.88
C LYS A 88 -3.69 3.44 5.63
N LEU A 89 -4.04 2.96 6.81
CA LEU A 89 -4.96 3.66 7.71
C LEU A 89 -4.25 4.71 8.59
N THR A 90 -2.93 4.80 8.49
CA THR A 90 -2.08 5.78 9.21
C THR A 90 -1.40 6.73 8.23
N THR A 91 -0.98 7.89 8.69
CA THR A 91 -0.23 8.87 7.88
C THR A 91 0.95 8.21 7.17
N PRO A 92 1.18 8.49 5.89
CA PRO A 92 0.55 9.49 5.02
C PRO A 92 -0.70 9.00 4.25
N TYR A 93 -1.39 7.96 4.67
CA TYR A 93 -2.62 7.41 4.08
C TYR A 93 -2.47 7.00 2.59
N SER A 94 -1.28 6.58 2.21
CA SER A 94 -1.01 6.10 0.84
C SER A 94 -1.58 4.71 0.60
N CYS A 95 -1.80 4.37 -0.65
CA CYS A 95 -2.23 3.04 -1.07
C CYS A 95 -1.32 2.48 -2.15
N ALA A 96 -1.42 1.16 -2.38
CA ALA A 96 -0.77 0.44 -3.46
C ALA A 96 -1.77 -0.50 -4.15
N LEU A 97 -1.60 -0.69 -5.45
CA LEU A 97 -2.18 -1.78 -6.22
C LEU A 97 -1.31 -3.02 -6.03
N ILE A 98 -1.92 -4.15 -5.79
CA ILE A 98 -1.25 -5.44 -5.65
C ILE A 98 -1.13 -6.08 -7.02
N THR A 99 0.10 -6.42 -7.40
CA THR A 99 0.45 -7.11 -8.64
C THR A 99 0.74 -8.60 -8.37
N GLU A 100 1.03 -9.38 -9.40
CA GLU A 100 1.40 -10.79 -9.28
C GLU A 100 2.62 -11.01 -8.38
N GLU A 101 3.56 -10.04 -8.34
CA GLU A 101 4.75 -10.10 -7.49
C GLU A 101 4.45 -9.84 -6.00
N ASP A 102 3.27 -9.30 -5.70
CA ASP A 102 2.84 -8.86 -4.37
C ASP A 102 1.79 -9.80 -3.75
N GLU A 103 1.54 -10.96 -4.34
CA GLU A 103 0.61 -11.95 -3.79
C GLU A 103 1.13 -12.57 -2.49
N ASP A 104 0.22 -13.12 -1.70
CA ASP A 104 0.49 -13.86 -0.47
C ASP A 104 1.22 -13.08 0.63
N LEU A 105 1.21 -11.75 0.59
CA LEU A 105 1.73 -10.92 1.67
C LEU A 105 0.70 -10.79 2.80
N VAL A 106 1.12 -11.01 4.03
CA VAL A 106 0.26 -10.78 5.20
C VAL A 106 0.08 -9.29 5.42
N VAL A 107 -1.17 -8.83 5.47
CA VAL A 107 -1.50 -7.42 5.67
C VAL A 107 -1.73 -7.14 7.16
N PRO A 108 -1.02 -6.17 7.77
CA PRO A 108 -1.19 -5.82 9.18
C PRO A 108 -2.40 -4.92 9.40
N SER A 109 -2.89 -4.86 10.65
CA SER A 109 -4.10 -4.10 11.04
C SER A 109 -4.03 -2.58 10.86
N TYR A 110 -2.87 -2.05 10.52
CA TYR A 110 -2.68 -0.64 10.12
C TYR A 110 -3.00 -0.38 8.66
N CYS A 111 -3.41 -1.41 7.92
CA CYS A 111 -3.80 -1.36 6.53
C CYS A 111 -5.18 -1.99 6.33
N MET A 112 -5.86 -1.54 5.26
CA MET A 112 -7.14 -2.05 4.80
C MET A 112 -6.96 -2.63 3.41
N ILE A 113 -7.47 -3.84 3.19
CA ILE A 113 -7.54 -4.50 1.89
C ILE A 113 -8.89 -4.16 1.28
N CYS A 114 -8.89 -3.72 0.03
CA CYS A 114 -10.07 -3.48 -0.79
C CYS A 114 -10.00 -4.39 -2.01
N ARG A 115 -11.04 -5.15 -2.29
CA ARG A 115 -11.06 -6.25 -3.26
C ARG A 115 -12.36 -6.30 -4.04
N ASP A 116 -12.36 -7.07 -5.16
CA ASP A 116 -13.53 -7.34 -5.99
C ASP A 116 -14.09 -6.06 -6.63
N PHE A 117 -13.24 -5.31 -7.32
CA PHE A 117 -13.63 -4.16 -8.13
C PHE A 117 -14.19 -4.60 -9.48
N ASP A 118 -15.23 -3.91 -9.98
CA ASP A 118 -15.70 -4.10 -11.36
C ASP A 118 -14.78 -3.33 -12.33
N THR A 119 -13.77 -4.03 -12.87
CA THR A 119 -12.78 -3.45 -13.78
C THR A 119 -13.34 -3.05 -15.15
N GLN A 120 -14.61 -3.34 -15.44
CA GLN A 120 -15.30 -2.80 -16.61
C GLN A 120 -15.81 -1.37 -16.38
N GLU A 121 -16.10 -1.01 -15.14
CA GLU A 121 -16.60 0.31 -14.76
C GLU A 121 -15.52 1.20 -14.16
N VAL A 122 -14.46 0.62 -13.53
CA VAL A 122 -13.41 1.38 -12.87
C VAL A 122 -12.02 0.85 -13.22
N ASP A 123 -11.10 1.77 -13.49
CA ASP A 123 -9.68 1.48 -13.70
C ASP A 123 -8.92 1.54 -12.36
N LEU A 124 -8.18 0.48 -12.01
CA LEU A 124 -7.51 0.38 -10.71
C LEU A 124 -6.32 1.33 -10.57
N ASP A 125 -5.56 1.55 -11.66
CA ASP A 125 -4.48 2.54 -11.66
C ASP A 125 -5.02 3.96 -11.44
N TYR A 126 -6.20 4.26 -12.02
CA TYR A 126 -6.89 5.52 -11.78
C TYR A 126 -7.29 5.67 -10.32
N LEU A 127 -7.91 4.63 -9.72
CA LEU A 127 -8.29 4.66 -8.30
C LEU A 127 -7.09 4.87 -7.41
N VAL A 128 -6.01 4.12 -7.62
CA VAL A 128 -4.78 4.26 -6.85
C VAL A 128 -4.16 5.65 -7.04
N GLY A 129 -4.17 6.15 -8.27
CA GLY A 129 -3.74 7.52 -8.58
C GLY A 129 -4.54 8.55 -7.81
N TYR A 130 -5.88 8.46 -7.86
CA TYR A 130 -6.78 9.36 -7.14
C TYR A 130 -6.56 9.29 -5.62
N LEU A 131 -6.54 8.10 -5.02
CA LEU A 131 -6.36 7.89 -3.59
C LEU A 131 -5.02 8.44 -3.07
N ASN A 132 -3.99 8.46 -3.90
CA ASN A 132 -2.67 9.00 -3.56
C ASN A 132 -2.56 10.51 -3.80
N THR A 133 -3.59 11.19 -4.32
CA THR A 133 -3.58 12.66 -4.43
C THR A 133 -3.68 13.32 -3.05
N GLU A 134 -3.10 14.50 -2.94
CA GLU A 134 -3.26 15.34 -1.76
C GLU A 134 -4.73 15.71 -1.52
N TYR A 135 -5.49 15.89 -2.60
CA TYR A 135 -6.92 16.19 -2.54
C TYR A 135 -7.72 15.08 -1.85
N ALA A 136 -7.51 13.80 -2.26
CA ALA A 136 -8.19 12.67 -1.64
C ALA A 136 -7.78 12.51 -0.16
N ARG A 137 -6.51 12.73 0.18
CA ARG A 137 -6.02 12.71 1.56
C ARG A 137 -6.67 13.78 2.43
N GLN A 138 -6.84 14.98 1.91
CA GLN A 138 -7.54 16.06 2.63
C GLN A 138 -9.01 15.68 2.90
N LEU A 139 -9.69 15.08 1.94
CA LEU A 139 -11.06 14.59 2.13
C LEU A 139 -11.12 13.47 3.19
N LEU A 140 -10.20 12.51 3.15
CA LEU A 140 -10.12 11.43 4.14
C LEU A 140 -9.88 11.95 5.56
N THR A 141 -9.13 13.03 5.71
CA THR A 141 -8.73 13.58 7.01
C THR A 141 -9.62 14.70 7.51
N ALA A 142 -10.52 15.23 6.69
CA ALA A 142 -11.39 16.35 7.05
C ALA A 142 -12.26 16.11 8.30
N GLY A 143 -12.58 14.85 8.62
CA GLY A 143 -13.33 14.45 9.81
C GLY A 143 -12.47 13.85 10.94
N VAL A 144 -11.15 13.79 10.77
CA VAL A 144 -10.24 13.18 11.74
C VAL A 144 -9.66 14.27 12.63
N ALA A 145 -9.83 14.15 13.95
CA ALA A 145 -9.25 15.10 14.89
C ALA A 145 -7.72 15.16 14.70
N ALA A 146 -7.15 16.36 14.71
CA ALA A 146 -5.74 16.64 14.49
C ALA A 146 -4.83 16.11 15.64
N THR A 147 -4.96 14.83 15.98
CA THR A 147 -4.07 14.15 16.93
C THR A 147 -3.01 13.39 16.18
N THR A 148 -1.79 13.42 16.67
CA THR A 148 -0.56 12.94 16.03
C THR A 148 -0.58 11.43 15.64
N ASN A 149 -1.60 10.67 16.06
CA ASN A 149 -1.74 9.22 15.85
C ASN A 149 -3.15 8.80 15.42
N SER A 150 -3.89 9.65 14.69
CA SER A 150 -5.24 9.28 14.25
C SER A 150 -5.18 8.26 13.11
N MET A 151 -5.71 7.07 13.37
CA MET A 151 -5.92 6.04 12.37
C MET A 151 -7.28 6.24 11.71
N LEU A 152 -7.34 6.21 10.37
CA LEU A 152 -8.60 6.23 9.63
C LEU A 152 -9.47 5.02 10.01
N LYS A 153 -10.75 5.24 10.11
CA LYS A 153 -11.71 4.15 10.26
C LYS A 153 -12.11 3.65 8.86
N PRO A 154 -12.34 2.35 8.67
CA PRO A 154 -12.78 1.81 7.38
C PRO A 154 -13.98 2.55 6.79
N LYS A 155 -14.93 2.98 7.64
CA LYS A 155 -16.10 3.75 7.21
C LYS A 155 -15.76 5.11 6.58
N ASP A 156 -14.66 5.74 7.01
CA ASP A 156 -14.23 7.03 6.49
C ASP A 156 -13.63 6.84 5.09
N VAL A 157 -12.92 5.73 4.88
CA VAL A 157 -12.42 5.31 3.55
C VAL A 157 -13.58 4.97 2.61
N HIS A 158 -14.60 4.23 3.09
CA HIS A 158 -15.78 3.88 2.27
C HIS A 158 -16.55 5.10 1.77
N ARG A 159 -16.64 6.16 2.57
CA ARG A 159 -17.37 7.38 2.23
C ARG A 159 -16.62 8.37 1.36
N LEU A 160 -15.36 8.06 1.03
CA LEU A 160 -14.58 8.94 0.16
C LEU A 160 -15.29 9.08 -1.19
N PRO A 161 -15.64 10.31 -1.62
CA PRO A 161 -16.23 10.52 -2.94
C PRO A 161 -15.18 10.32 -4.04
N VAL A 162 -15.44 9.42 -4.97
CA VAL A 162 -14.58 9.15 -6.13
C VAL A 162 -15.24 9.75 -7.37
N PRO A 163 -14.56 10.65 -8.10
CA PRO A 163 -15.07 11.17 -9.37
C PRO A 163 -15.06 10.07 -10.43
N MET A 164 -16.25 9.73 -10.95
CA MET A 164 -16.36 8.72 -12.00
C MET A 164 -16.30 9.37 -13.38
N LEU A 165 -15.14 9.29 -14.00
CA LEU A 165 -14.91 9.70 -15.39
C LEU A 165 -15.31 8.59 -16.36
N PRO A 166 -15.47 8.86 -17.66
CA PRO A 166 -15.55 7.83 -18.67
C PRO A 166 -14.37 6.86 -18.58
N ILE A 167 -14.61 5.55 -18.76
CA ILE A 167 -13.58 4.53 -18.52
C ILE A 167 -12.29 4.75 -19.31
N GLU A 168 -12.38 5.29 -20.53
CA GLU A 168 -11.21 5.59 -21.35
C GLU A 168 -10.37 6.74 -20.77
N GLU A 169 -11.02 7.73 -20.15
CA GLU A 169 -10.31 8.80 -19.44
C GLU A 169 -9.66 8.29 -18.16
N GLN A 170 -10.36 7.41 -17.43
CA GLN A 170 -9.77 6.76 -16.24
C GLN A 170 -8.51 5.97 -16.63
N ARG A 171 -8.57 5.15 -17.69
CA ARG A 171 -7.42 4.38 -18.20
C ARG A 171 -6.25 5.26 -18.61
N LEU A 172 -6.54 6.41 -19.23
CA LEU A 172 -5.48 7.37 -19.60
C LEU A 172 -4.80 7.96 -18.36
N LEU A 173 -5.58 8.43 -17.40
CA LEU A 173 -5.08 9.02 -16.16
C LEU A 173 -4.37 7.97 -15.27
N GLY A 174 -4.91 6.78 -15.18
CA GLY A 174 -4.31 5.65 -14.47
C GLY A 174 -2.94 5.30 -15.04
N ARG A 175 -2.84 5.16 -16.37
CA ARG A 175 -1.57 4.92 -17.04
C ARG A 175 -0.55 6.04 -16.80
N LEU A 176 -1.00 7.30 -16.86
CA LEU A 176 -0.14 8.45 -16.58
C LEU A 176 0.39 8.39 -15.14
N TYR A 177 -0.48 8.11 -14.18
CA TYR A 177 -0.09 7.95 -12.78
C TYR A 177 0.94 6.84 -12.60
N ARG A 178 0.68 5.64 -13.13
CA ARG A 178 1.58 4.48 -13.03
C ARG A 178 2.96 4.81 -13.59
N LEU A 179 3.05 5.33 -14.82
CA LEU A 179 4.31 5.71 -15.44
C LEU A 179 5.06 6.78 -14.64
N SER A 180 4.33 7.73 -14.05
CA SER A 180 4.93 8.76 -13.17
C SER A 180 5.50 8.13 -11.90
N SER A 181 4.79 7.19 -11.29
CA SER A 181 5.22 6.47 -10.08
C SER A 181 6.46 5.61 -10.34
N GLU A 182 6.46 4.85 -11.43
CA GLU A 182 7.61 4.04 -11.86
C GLU A 182 8.85 4.92 -12.09
N LYS A 183 8.68 6.06 -12.79
CA LYS A 183 9.75 7.02 -13.00
C LYS A 183 10.30 7.57 -11.68
N GLN A 184 9.41 7.92 -10.73
CA GLN A 184 9.83 8.43 -9.42
C GLN A 184 10.62 7.38 -8.64
N LEU A 185 10.22 6.11 -8.70
CA LEU A 185 10.95 5.01 -8.06
C LEU A 185 12.36 4.88 -8.63
N VAL A 186 12.50 4.86 -9.96
CA VAL A 186 13.81 4.79 -10.62
C VAL A 186 14.70 5.98 -10.25
N LEU A 187 14.16 7.19 -10.27
CA LEU A 187 14.92 8.39 -9.89
C LEU A 187 15.39 8.34 -8.43
N LYS A 188 14.55 7.83 -7.52
CA LYS A 188 14.92 7.64 -6.12
C LYS A 188 16.03 6.61 -5.95
N GLN A 189 15.97 5.49 -6.68
CA GLN A 189 17.03 4.48 -6.67
C GLN A 189 18.36 5.03 -7.22
N MET A 190 18.30 5.81 -8.31
CA MET A 190 19.48 6.48 -8.86
C MET A 190 20.12 7.41 -7.83
N LEU A 191 19.32 8.23 -7.15
CA LEU A 191 19.82 9.13 -6.11
C LEU A 191 20.50 8.35 -4.97
N THR A 192 19.87 7.29 -4.47
CA THR A 192 20.45 6.46 -3.40
C THR A 192 21.76 5.81 -3.84
N ASN A 193 21.85 5.34 -5.10
CA ASN A 193 23.07 4.75 -5.64
C ASN A 193 24.20 5.79 -5.76
N GLU A 194 23.90 7.02 -6.20
CA GLU A 194 24.89 8.11 -6.28
C GLU A 194 25.43 8.48 -4.89
N GLU A 195 24.55 8.59 -3.88
CA GLU A 195 24.94 8.85 -2.49
C GLU A 195 25.87 7.73 -1.96
N ALA A 196 25.49 6.46 -2.16
CA ALA A 196 26.30 5.31 -1.76
C ALA A 196 27.64 5.24 -2.49
N MET A 197 27.67 5.57 -3.79
CA MET A 197 28.90 5.62 -4.58
C MET A 197 29.85 6.70 -4.06
N ALA A 198 29.36 7.90 -3.78
CA ALA A 198 30.18 8.99 -3.23
C ALA A 198 30.76 8.60 -1.86
N ASP A 199 29.95 8.04 -0.97
CA ASP A 199 30.40 7.58 0.36
C ASP A 199 31.49 6.49 0.26
N ASN A 200 31.27 5.49 -0.61
CA ASN A 200 32.23 4.41 -0.85
C ASN A 200 33.56 4.93 -1.40
N LEU A 201 33.53 5.89 -2.32
CA LEU A 201 34.75 6.49 -2.89
C LEU A 201 35.55 7.25 -1.82
N ILE A 202 34.88 8.08 -1.01
CA ILE A 202 35.50 8.82 0.06
C ILE A 202 36.10 7.87 1.11
N THR A 203 35.30 6.89 1.56
CA THR A 203 35.74 5.88 2.54
C THR A 203 36.94 5.09 2.05
N SER A 204 36.94 4.66 0.79
CA SER A 204 38.04 3.93 0.18
C SER A 204 39.32 4.77 0.12
N ALA A 205 39.19 6.06 -0.23
CA ALA A 205 40.34 6.99 -0.26
C ALA A 205 40.95 7.18 1.13
N ILE A 206 40.11 7.37 2.17
CA ILE A 206 40.57 7.53 3.54
C ILE A 206 41.29 6.26 4.04
N LEU A 207 40.68 5.10 3.81
CA LEU A 207 41.26 3.81 4.24
C LEU A 207 42.55 3.45 3.48
N GLY A 208 42.70 3.90 2.24
CA GLY A 208 43.96 3.79 1.46
C GLY A 208 45.07 4.58 2.11
N VAL A 209 44.84 5.82 2.48
CA VAL A 209 45.85 6.68 3.15
C VAL A 209 46.26 6.11 4.51
N MET A 210 45.31 5.55 5.28
CA MET A 210 45.59 4.96 6.61
C MET A 210 46.39 3.65 6.58
N LYS A 211 46.52 3.00 5.42
CA LYS A 211 47.34 1.77 5.25
C LYS A 211 48.78 2.05 4.84
N ASP A 212 49.08 3.24 4.40
CA ASP A 212 50.41 3.65 3.94
C ASP A 212 51.22 4.36 5.06
N GLU A 213 50.67 4.46 6.27
CA GLU A 213 51.33 4.88 7.54
C GLU A 213 51.64 3.64 8.41
#